data_d88197aed38e0ad85a221c17c7b2efa2
#
_entry.id   d88197aed38e0ad85a221c17c7b2efa2
#
_cell.length_a   1.000
_cell.length_b   1.000
_cell.length_c   1.000
_cell.angle_alpha   90.00
_cell.angle_beta   90.00
_cell.angle_gamma   90.00
#
_symmetry.space_group_name_H-M   'P 1'
#
loop_
_entity.id
_entity.type
_entity.pdbx_description
1 polymer ?
#
loop_
_entity_poly.entity_id
_entity_poly.type
_entity_poly.pdbx_seq_one_letter_code
_entity_poly.pdbx_strand_id
1 'polypeptide(L)'
;MKKILAPLLIIVLIALLGAGYYFYSSKTRLTAQPIKVGILHSLTGTMAISEKSVVDAELMAIDEINAKGGVLGRQIQPIVVDGKSNWPHFAKMAEQLITQDKVSAIFGCWTSASRRTVKPIFEKYGHLLFYPVQYEGLEQSPNIVYIGAAPNQQIIPAVKWLIDNVGKKFFLVGSDYVFPRTANEIIKDQIKSLGGEVVGEDYLLLGSKDVDPVIKKISATKPTVILNTINGDTNVAFFRALKAANLAIPVMSFSIAEDELRSMDIKDMTGHYAAWNYFQSLPSEVNKGFVQRFKAKYGQNRVTDDPMEAGYDAVYLWAQAVKDANTDSVSKVREAIKQQSYNAPEGTVSIDPDNLHTWKYVRIGKIRDDGQFDVVWSSDKPIQPVPYPASRSKEEWNSFLDKLHKGWNGNWANPGK
;
A
#
# COMPACT_ATOMS: atom_id res chain seq x y z
N MET A 1 70.22 -21.02 -10.44
CA MET A 1 69.42 -19.90 -9.88
C MET A 1 68.61 -19.10 -10.91
N LYS A 2 68.94 -19.10 -12.23
CA LYS A 2 68.15 -18.30 -13.22
C LYS A 2 66.78 -18.89 -13.67
N LYS A 3 66.51 -20.16 -13.43
CA LYS A 3 65.20 -20.82 -13.86
C LYS A 3 64.01 -20.66 -12.96
N ILE A 4 64.18 -20.09 -11.76
CA ILE A 4 63.09 -19.90 -10.79
C ILE A 4 62.57 -18.44 -10.74
N LEU A 5 63.33 -17.48 -11.26
CA LEU A 5 62.96 -16.06 -11.22
C LEU A 5 61.82 -15.68 -12.17
N ALA A 6 61.69 -16.33 -13.33
CA ALA A 6 60.68 -16.00 -14.32
C ALA A 6 59.26 -16.31 -13.88
N PRO A 7 58.92 -17.50 -13.30
CA PRO A 7 57.57 -17.75 -12.81
C PRO A 7 57.17 -16.88 -11.60
N LEU A 8 58.16 -16.50 -10.76
CA LEU A 8 57.87 -15.63 -9.60
C LEU A 8 57.49 -14.20 -10.04
N LEU A 9 58.18 -13.69 -11.07
CA LEU A 9 57.86 -12.38 -11.66
C LEU A 9 56.45 -12.34 -12.31
N ILE A 10 56.03 -13.42 -12.95
CA ILE A 10 54.69 -13.51 -13.57
C ILE A 10 53.61 -13.54 -12.48
N ILE A 11 53.82 -14.27 -11.38
CA ILE A 11 52.84 -14.30 -10.27
C ILE A 11 52.71 -12.94 -9.61
N VAL A 12 53.81 -12.22 -9.40
CA VAL A 12 53.81 -10.86 -8.84
C VAL A 12 53.08 -9.87 -9.78
N LEU A 13 53.30 -10.00 -11.08
CA LEU A 13 52.64 -9.15 -12.07
C LEU A 13 51.11 -9.38 -12.10
N ILE A 14 50.67 -10.64 -12.05
CA ILE A 14 49.25 -10.99 -11.97
C ILE A 14 48.61 -10.49 -10.66
N ALA A 15 49.31 -10.59 -9.54
CA ALA A 15 48.83 -10.06 -8.26
C ALA A 15 48.74 -8.53 -8.28
N LEU A 16 49.71 -7.83 -8.90
CA LEU A 16 49.67 -6.37 -9.03
C LEU A 16 48.57 -5.91 -9.99
N LEU A 17 48.33 -6.62 -11.10
CA LEU A 17 47.25 -6.34 -12.03
C LEU A 17 45.88 -6.63 -11.38
N GLY A 18 45.76 -7.72 -10.61
CA GLY A 18 44.56 -8.04 -9.84
C GLY A 18 44.28 -7.00 -8.75
N ALA A 19 45.29 -6.57 -8.01
CA ALA A 19 45.15 -5.49 -7.02
C ALA A 19 44.80 -4.15 -7.69
N GLY A 20 45.48 -3.80 -8.81
CA GLY A 20 45.17 -2.59 -9.58
C GLY A 20 43.74 -2.59 -10.12
N TYR A 21 43.28 -3.71 -10.65
CA TYR A 21 41.90 -3.88 -11.11
C TYR A 21 40.86 -3.78 -9.92
N TYR A 22 41.20 -4.39 -8.79
CA TYR A 22 40.37 -4.31 -7.59
C TYR A 22 40.27 -2.87 -7.07
N PHE A 23 41.38 -2.15 -6.98
CA PHE A 23 41.40 -0.73 -6.57
C PHE A 23 40.70 0.18 -7.59
N TYR A 24 40.88 -0.08 -8.89
CA TYR A 24 40.19 0.66 -9.95
C TYR A 24 38.67 0.41 -9.90
N SER A 25 38.26 -0.85 -9.78
CA SER A 25 36.81 -1.20 -9.68
C SER A 25 36.17 -0.71 -8.38
N SER A 26 36.88 -0.69 -7.27
CA SER A 26 36.39 -0.11 -6.02
C SER A 26 36.29 1.43 -6.08
N LYS A 27 37.26 2.11 -6.70
CA LYS A 27 37.18 3.57 -6.92
C LYS A 27 36.05 3.96 -7.87
N THR A 28 35.81 3.22 -8.94
CA THR A 28 34.68 3.48 -9.86
C THR A 28 33.35 3.25 -9.19
N ARG A 29 33.22 2.28 -8.27
CA ARG A 29 32.01 2.09 -7.46
C ARG A 29 31.74 3.26 -6.51
N LEU A 30 32.77 3.90 -5.95
CA LEU A 30 32.66 5.04 -5.03
C LEU A 30 32.31 6.37 -5.73
N THR A 31 32.41 6.44 -7.06
CA THR A 31 32.16 7.66 -7.85
C THR A 31 30.84 7.62 -8.65
N ALA A 32 30.15 6.49 -8.69
CA ALA A 32 28.86 6.39 -9.38
C ALA A 32 27.80 7.22 -8.65
N GLN A 33 27.18 8.16 -9.36
CA GLN A 33 26.09 8.98 -8.81
C GLN A 33 24.95 8.07 -8.27
N PRO A 34 24.39 8.36 -7.08
CA PRO A 34 23.31 7.56 -6.53
C PRO A 34 22.07 7.62 -7.44
N ILE A 35 21.23 6.59 -7.36
CA ILE A 35 19.91 6.59 -7.98
C ILE A 35 18.96 7.26 -7.00
N LYS A 36 18.44 8.41 -7.36
CA LYS A 36 17.45 9.11 -6.53
C LYS A 36 16.06 8.50 -6.70
N VAL A 37 15.34 8.33 -5.60
CA VAL A 37 13.93 7.91 -5.59
C VAL A 37 13.13 8.84 -4.68
N GLY A 38 11.88 9.14 -5.05
CA GLY A 38 10.97 9.91 -4.21
C GLY A 38 10.17 9.00 -3.26
N ILE A 39 9.96 9.46 -2.04
CA ILE A 39 9.03 8.87 -1.07
C ILE A 39 8.02 9.95 -0.72
N LEU A 40 6.76 9.79 -1.17
CA LEU A 40 5.71 10.80 -1.08
C LEU A 40 4.52 10.29 -0.29
N HIS A 41 4.51 10.58 0.99
CA HIS A 41 3.47 10.20 1.95
C HIS A 41 3.07 11.36 2.86
N SER A 42 1.91 11.26 3.52
CA SER A 42 1.52 12.23 4.55
C SER A 42 2.24 11.95 5.86
N LEU A 43 3.23 12.77 6.18
CA LEU A 43 3.92 12.74 7.48
C LEU A 43 3.20 13.58 8.53
N THR A 44 2.28 14.46 8.09
CA THR A 44 1.42 15.32 8.93
C THR A 44 -0.03 15.27 8.45
N GLY A 45 -0.96 15.71 9.32
CA GLY A 45 -2.40 15.66 9.05
C GLY A 45 -3.04 14.31 9.39
N THR A 46 -4.31 14.14 9.02
CA THR A 46 -5.16 13.01 9.44
C THR A 46 -4.65 11.65 8.97
N MET A 47 -3.93 11.59 7.83
CA MET A 47 -3.38 10.35 7.28
C MET A 47 -2.03 9.95 7.86
N ALA A 48 -1.40 10.80 8.67
CA ALA A 48 -0.09 10.49 9.28
C ALA A 48 -0.12 9.27 10.21
N ILE A 49 -1.29 8.90 10.74
CA ILE A 49 -1.49 7.70 11.57
C ILE A 49 -1.17 6.41 10.80
N SER A 50 -1.40 6.41 9.49
CA SER A 50 -1.22 5.26 8.59
C SER A 50 0.06 5.38 7.74
N GLU A 51 0.39 6.58 7.25
CA GLU A 51 1.39 6.73 6.20
C GLU A 51 2.85 6.78 6.72
N LYS A 52 3.09 7.18 7.98
CA LYS A 52 4.46 7.26 8.53
C LYS A 52 5.17 5.91 8.58
N SER A 53 4.47 4.87 8.94
CA SER A 53 5.03 3.53 9.06
C SER A 53 5.36 2.91 7.70
N VAL A 54 4.63 3.27 6.64
CA VAL A 54 4.95 2.88 5.26
C VAL A 54 6.29 3.47 4.84
N VAL A 55 6.54 4.76 5.14
CA VAL A 55 7.85 5.39 4.88
C VAL A 55 8.99 4.63 5.56
N ASP A 56 8.79 4.20 6.82
CA ASP A 56 9.79 3.41 7.55
C ASP A 56 10.09 2.08 6.83
N ALA A 57 9.07 1.40 6.31
CA ALA A 57 9.24 0.13 5.60
C ALA A 57 9.94 0.31 4.24
N GLU A 58 9.60 1.35 3.48
CA GLU A 58 10.26 1.70 2.22
C GLU A 58 11.73 2.07 2.45
N LEU A 59 12.03 2.87 3.49
CA LEU A 59 13.41 3.22 3.87
C LEU A 59 14.19 1.98 4.33
N MET A 60 13.56 1.04 5.05
CA MET A 60 14.22 -0.21 5.42
C MET A 60 14.62 -1.03 4.19
N ALA A 61 13.74 -1.16 3.19
CA ALA A 61 14.05 -1.85 1.95
C ALA A 61 15.21 -1.19 1.21
N ILE A 62 15.24 0.14 1.13
CA ILE A 62 16.33 0.91 0.52
C ILE A 62 17.65 0.64 1.24
N ASP A 63 17.66 0.68 2.59
CA ASP A 63 18.86 0.46 3.37
C ASP A 63 19.38 -0.98 3.23
N GLU A 64 18.50 -1.98 3.19
CA GLU A 64 18.87 -3.38 2.97
C GLU A 64 19.47 -3.61 1.57
N ILE A 65 18.94 -2.96 0.55
CA ILE A 65 19.50 -3.01 -0.82
C ILE A 65 20.86 -2.30 -0.85
N ASN A 66 20.96 -1.13 -0.22
CA ASN A 66 22.18 -0.35 -0.15
C ASN A 66 23.29 -1.08 0.59
N ALA A 67 22.98 -1.76 1.70
CA ALA A 67 23.94 -2.58 2.44
C ALA A 67 24.51 -3.73 1.59
N LYS A 68 23.79 -4.20 0.58
CA LYS A 68 24.21 -5.22 -0.40
C LYS A 68 24.93 -4.63 -1.63
N GLY A 69 25.26 -3.33 -1.61
CA GLY A 69 25.98 -2.64 -2.69
C GLY A 69 25.07 -1.85 -3.66
N GLY A 70 23.79 -1.69 -3.31
CA GLY A 70 22.84 -0.91 -4.09
C GLY A 70 22.32 -1.61 -5.35
N VAL A 71 21.92 -0.83 -6.33
CA VAL A 71 21.42 -1.30 -7.64
C VAL A 71 22.37 -0.86 -8.72
N LEU A 72 22.80 -1.79 -9.59
CA LEU A 72 23.85 -1.55 -10.63
C LEU A 72 25.14 -0.96 -10.05
N GLY A 73 25.50 -1.30 -8.80
CA GLY A 73 26.66 -0.75 -8.10
C GLY A 73 26.50 0.70 -7.63
N ARG A 74 25.29 1.26 -7.68
CA ARG A 74 24.93 2.62 -7.24
C ARG A 74 24.05 2.54 -5.99
N GLN A 75 24.30 3.41 -5.02
CA GLN A 75 23.43 3.54 -3.85
C GLN A 75 22.08 4.15 -4.26
N ILE A 76 20.99 3.73 -3.62
CA ILE A 76 19.69 4.38 -3.74
C ILE A 76 19.65 5.53 -2.74
N GLN A 77 19.32 6.73 -3.20
CA GLN A 77 19.15 7.92 -2.38
C GLN A 77 17.68 8.30 -2.28
N PRO A 78 17.00 8.06 -1.15
CA PRO A 78 15.63 8.48 -0.96
C PRO A 78 15.52 10.00 -0.75
N ILE A 79 14.48 10.61 -1.34
CA ILE A 79 14.04 11.98 -1.10
C ILE A 79 12.64 11.90 -0.53
N VAL A 80 12.53 12.08 0.80
CA VAL A 80 11.26 11.96 1.53
C VAL A 80 10.59 13.33 1.55
N VAL A 81 9.31 13.38 1.15
CA VAL A 81 8.50 14.59 1.15
C VAL A 81 7.14 14.35 1.82
N ASP A 82 6.72 15.37 2.60
CA ASP A 82 5.45 15.33 3.32
C ASP A 82 4.30 15.81 2.42
N GLY A 83 3.34 14.92 2.14
CA GLY A 83 2.11 15.23 1.40
C GLY A 83 1.08 16.02 2.22
N LYS A 84 1.24 16.10 3.56
CA LYS A 84 0.44 16.90 4.51
C LYS A 84 -1.06 16.59 4.51
N SER A 85 -1.46 15.38 4.11
CA SER A 85 -2.87 15.00 3.91
C SER A 85 -3.63 16.03 3.04
N ASN A 86 -2.93 16.63 2.07
CA ASN A 86 -3.44 17.70 1.21
C ASN A 86 -3.18 17.35 -0.27
N TRP A 87 -4.22 17.04 -1.03
CA TRP A 87 -4.12 16.50 -2.39
C TRP A 87 -3.46 17.46 -3.39
N PRO A 88 -3.80 18.76 -3.43
CA PRO A 88 -3.04 19.73 -4.22
C PRO A 88 -1.57 19.81 -3.86
N HIS A 89 -1.22 19.64 -2.58
CA HIS A 89 0.18 19.60 -2.15
C HIS A 89 0.90 18.34 -2.62
N PHE A 90 0.23 17.17 -2.59
CA PHE A 90 0.75 15.95 -3.20
C PHE A 90 1.12 16.15 -4.68
N ALA A 91 0.24 16.80 -5.45
CA ALA A 91 0.50 17.11 -6.85
C ALA A 91 1.75 17.97 -7.04
N LYS A 92 1.88 19.03 -6.24
CA LYS A 92 3.06 19.91 -6.26
C LYS A 92 4.34 19.14 -5.94
N MET A 93 4.32 18.30 -4.90
CA MET A 93 5.50 17.52 -4.49
C MET A 93 5.86 16.45 -5.53
N ALA A 94 4.88 15.77 -6.13
CA ALA A 94 5.14 14.83 -7.23
C ALA A 94 5.82 15.53 -8.42
N GLU A 95 5.32 16.69 -8.85
CA GLU A 95 5.93 17.45 -9.93
C GLU A 95 7.36 17.92 -9.58
N GLN A 96 7.61 18.37 -8.34
CA GLN A 96 8.94 18.75 -7.86
C GLN A 96 9.90 17.56 -7.92
N LEU A 97 9.53 16.40 -7.35
CA LEU A 97 10.36 15.19 -7.35
C LEU A 97 10.76 14.78 -8.78
N ILE A 98 9.82 14.87 -9.73
CA ILE A 98 10.07 14.51 -11.13
C ILE A 98 10.94 15.57 -11.82
N THR A 99 10.59 16.86 -11.70
CA THR A 99 11.18 17.91 -12.57
C THR A 99 12.43 18.56 -11.99
N GLN A 100 12.53 18.68 -10.68
CA GLN A 100 13.65 19.35 -9.98
C GLN A 100 14.62 18.34 -9.39
N ASP A 101 14.12 17.38 -8.60
CA ASP A 101 14.95 16.40 -7.92
C ASP A 101 15.43 15.29 -8.86
N LYS A 102 14.73 15.07 -10.01
CA LYS A 102 15.09 14.10 -11.05
C LYS A 102 15.14 12.67 -10.51
N VAL A 103 14.14 12.28 -9.75
CA VAL A 103 14.04 10.91 -9.22
C VAL A 103 13.72 9.89 -10.33
N SER A 104 14.13 8.64 -10.17
CA SER A 104 13.90 7.56 -11.13
C SER A 104 12.57 6.82 -10.91
N ALA A 105 12.03 6.89 -9.71
CA ALA A 105 10.70 6.39 -9.33
C ALA A 105 10.18 7.15 -8.13
N ILE A 106 8.86 7.10 -7.89
CA ILE A 106 8.23 7.60 -6.67
C ILE A 106 7.45 6.46 -6.03
N PHE A 107 7.65 6.23 -4.73
CA PHE A 107 6.87 5.36 -3.88
C PHE A 107 5.94 6.23 -3.05
N GLY A 108 4.64 5.88 -2.97
CA GLY A 108 3.80 6.71 -2.15
C GLY A 108 2.34 6.78 -2.53
N CYS A 109 1.70 7.76 -1.94
CA CYS A 109 0.28 7.96 -1.79
C CYS A 109 -0.37 6.87 -0.92
N TRP A 110 -1.43 7.24 -0.24
CA TRP A 110 -2.32 6.33 0.47
C TRP A 110 -3.73 6.42 -0.09
N THR A 111 -4.33 7.60 0.00
CA THR A 111 -5.72 7.77 -0.41
C THR A 111 -5.87 7.72 -1.93
N SER A 112 -6.98 7.17 -2.39
CA SER A 112 -7.33 7.26 -3.82
C SER A 112 -7.47 8.71 -4.28
N ALA A 113 -7.77 9.64 -3.38
CA ALA A 113 -7.80 11.06 -3.69
C ALA A 113 -6.39 11.60 -4.00
N SER A 114 -5.35 11.27 -3.20
CA SER A 114 -3.98 11.67 -3.51
C SER A 114 -3.49 11.03 -4.80
N ARG A 115 -3.67 9.70 -4.98
CA ARG A 115 -3.27 8.99 -6.20
C ARG A 115 -3.91 9.58 -7.46
N ARG A 116 -5.25 9.79 -7.46
CA ARG A 116 -5.96 10.36 -8.61
C ARG A 116 -5.54 11.80 -8.91
N THR A 117 -5.17 12.56 -7.88
CA THR A 117 -4.68 13.93 -8.05
C THR A 117 -3.27 13.97 -8.66
N VAL A 118 -2.38 13.04 -8.30
CA VAL A 118 -1.01 12.99 -8.87
C VAL A 118 -0.95 12.28 -10.21
N LYS A 119 -1.88 11.36 -10.51
CA LYS A 119 -1.88 10.55 -11.74
C LYS A 119 -1.65 11.36 -13.04
N PRO A 120 -2.35 12.49 -13.29
CA PRO A 120 -2.12 13.27 -14.49
C PRO A 120 -0.68 13.80 -14.64
N ILE A 121 0.01 14.01 -13.51
CA ILE A 121 1.41 14.44 -13.49
C ILE A 121 2.32 13.31 -13.93
N PHE A 122 2.13 12.11 -13.39
CA PHE A 122 2.89 10.92 -13.80
C PHE A 122 2.69 10.61 -15.29
N GLU A 123 1.46 10.73 -15.79
CA GLU A 123 1.13 10.53 -17.21
C GLU A 123 1.75 11.61 -18.09
N LYS A 124 1.69 12.90 -17.70
CA LYS A 124 2.30 14.03 -18.41
C LYS A 124 3.80 13.87 -18.59
N TYR A 125 4.49 13.42 -17.56
CA TYR A 125 5.96 13.27 -17.59
C TYR A 125 6.42 11.85 -17.95
N GLY A 126 5.50 10.91 -18.20
CA GLY A 126 5.82 9.51 -18.47
C GLY A 126 6.58 8.83 -17.32
N HIS A 127 6.32 9.24 -16.07
CA HIS A 127 7.02 8.76 -14.87
C HIS A 127 6.33 7.57 -14.23
N LEU A 128 6.93 6.94 -13.19
CA LEU A 128 6.37 5.80 -12.48
C LEU A 128 6.08 6.12 -11.01
N LEU A 129 4.84 5.84 -10.60
CA LEU A 129 4.41 5.75 -9.21
C LEU A 129 4.29 4.28 -8.81
N PHE A 130 4.84 3.90 -7.67
CA PHE A 130 4.57 2.65 -6.98
C PHE A 130 3.60 2.92 -5.84
N TYR A 131 2.37 2.43 -5.97
CA TYR A 131 1.27 2.71 -5.06
C TYR A 131 1.02 1.50 -4.14
N PRO A 132 1.31 1.58 -2.82
CA PRO A 132 1.36 0.41 -1.93
C PRO A 132 0.03 0.03 -1.29
N VAL A 133 -1.06 0.77 -1.51
CA VAL A 133 -2.29 0.66 -0.71
C VAL A 133 -3.42 0.03 -1.51
N GLN A 134 -4.29 -0.72 -0.82
CA GLN A 134 -5.55 -1.20 -1.40
C GLN A 134 -6.40 -0.02 -1.92
N TYR A 135 -7.25 -0.29 -2.90
CA TYR A 135 -8.09 0.76 -3.46
C TYR A 135 -9.37 0.22 -4.11
N GLU A 136 -10.26 1.12 -4.50
CA GLU A 136 -11.57 0.82 -5.08
C GLU A 136 -11.52 0.25 -6.51
N GLY A 137 -10.35 0.13 -7.11
CA GLY A 137 -10.24 -0.18 -8.53
C GLY A 137 -10.67 0.97 -9.42
N LEU A 138 -11.33 0.67 -10.53
CA LEU A 138 -11.86 1.60 -11.53
C LEU A 138 -10.79 2.53 -12.10
N GLU A 139 -9.56 2.05 -12.14
CA GLU A 139 -8.42 2.76 -12.66
C GLU A 139 -7.38 1.78 -13.19
N GLN A 140 -6.72 2.19 -14.25
CA GLN A 140 -5.58 1.49 -14.82
C GLN A 140 -4.73 2.54 -15.53
N SER A 141 -3.45 2.65 -15.17
CA SER A 141 -2.51 3.59 -15.80
C SER A 141 -1.19 2.90 -16.08
N PRO A 142 -0.58 3.12 -17.25
CA PRO A 142 0.76 2.60 -17.53
C PRO A 142 1.86 3.28 -16.70
N ASN A 143 1.50 4.28 -15.91
CA ASN A 143 2.39 5.08 -15.09
C ASN A 143 2.26 4.81 -13.59
N ILE A 144 1.41 3.84 -13.21
CA ILE A 144 1.21 3.43 -11.81
C ILE A 144 1.35 1.92 -11.71
N VAL A 145 2.22 1.46 -10.82
CA VAL A 145 2.33 0.07 -10.39
C VAL A 145 1.53 -0.06 -9.09
N TYR A 146 0.44 -0.84 -9.14
CA TYR A 146 -0.49 -1.00 -8.03
C TYR A 146 -0.08 -2.21 -7.20
N ILE A 147 0.59 -1.96 -6.08
CA ILE A 147 1.09 -3.03 -5.19
C ILE A 147 0.03 -3.47 -4.19
N GLY A 148 -0.87 -2.57 -3.78
CA GLY A 148 -2.00 -2.90 -2.91
C GLY A 148 -3.16 -3.61 -3.63
N ALA A 149 -4.11 -4.13 -2.85
CA ALA A 149 -5.23 -4.93 -3.34
C ALA A 149 -6.16 -4.17 -4.30
N ALA A 150 -6.57 -4.83 -5.37
CA ALA A 150 -7.73 -4.49 -6.17
C ALA A 150 -9.04 -4.98 -5.48
N PRO A 151 -10.24 -4.53 -5.88
CA PRO A 151 -11.49 -4.89 -5.20
C PRO A 151 -11.75 -6.37 -5.04
N ASN A 152 -11.38 -7.18 -6.03
CA ASN A 152 -11.53 -8.64 -5.98
C ASN A 152 -10.47 -9.33 -5.09
N GLN A 153 -9.53 -8.57 -4.57
CA GLN A 153 -8.47 -9.03 -3.67
C GLN A 153 -8.66 -8.52 -2.23
N GLN A 154 -9.77 -7.84 -1.92
CA GLN A 154 -10.10 -7.39 -0.56
C GLN A 154 -11.62 -7.32 -0.35
N ILE A 155 -12.31 -6.35 -0.97
CA ILE A 155 -13.69 -5.97 -0.70
C ILE A 155 -14.66 -7.11 -1.04
N ILE A 156 -14.57 -7.64 -2.25
CA ILE A 156 -15.50 -8.63 -2.79
C ILE A 156 -15.46 -9.95 -2.00
N PRO A 157 -14.29 -10.57 -1.74
CA PRO A 157 -14.24 -11.77 -0.92
C PRO A 157 -14.62 -11.53 0.54
N ALA A 158 -14.32 -10.36 1.11
CA ALA A 158 -14.69 -10.04 2.48
C ALA A 158 -16.22 -9.97 2.67
N VAL A 159 -16.94 -9.32 1.74
CA VAL A 159 -18.41 -9.26 1.78
C VAL A 159 -19.02 -10.65 1.66
N LYS A 160 -18.50 -11.49 0.75
CA LYS A 160 -18.96 -12.87 0.63
C LYS A 160 -18.75 -13.65 1.93
N TRP A 161 -17.56 -13.58 2.50
CA TRP A 161 -17.25 -14.26 3.76
C TRP A 161 -18.18 -13.81 4.92
N LEU A 162 -18.48 -12.52 5.00
CA LEU A 162 -19.40 -12.00 6.03
C LEU A 162 -20.81 -12.52 5.89
N ILE A 163 -21.33 -12.60 4.67
CA ILE A 163 -22.67 -13.15 4.39
C ILE A 163 -22.75 -14.63 4.79
N ASP A 164 -21.68 -15.37 4.54
CA ASP A 164 -21.62 -16.80 4.82
C ASP A 164 -21.39 -17.09 6.33
N ASN A 165 -20.72 -16.21 7.08
CA ASN A 165 -20.23 -16.52 8.43
C ASN A 165 -20.76 -15.61 9.55
N VAL A 166 -21.23 -14.39 9.25
CA VAL A 166 -21.56 -13.40 10.29
C VAL A 166 -23.00 -12.92 10.20
N GLY A 167 -23.45 -12.45 9.03
CA GLY A 167 -24.81 -11.95 8.89
C GLY A 167 -25.09 -11.28 7.56
N LYS A 168 -26.38 -10.88 7.36
CA LYS A 168 -26.87 -10.41 6.06
C LYS A 168 -27.44 -9.00 6.05
N LYS A 169 -27.47 -8.30 7.22
CA LYS A 169 -27.93 -6.92 7.33
C LYS A 169 -26.73 -6.01 7.61
N PHE A 170 -26.44 -5.12 6.68
CA PHE A 170 -25.23 -4.33 6.68
C PHE A 170 -25.50 -2.84 6.87
N PHE A 171 -24.69 -2.18 7.70
CA PHE A 171 -24.54 -0.74 7.70
C PHE A 171 -23.17 -0.37 7.11
N LEU A 172 -23.16 0.54 6.15
CA LEU A 172 -21.94 0.99 5.50
C LEU A 172 -21.54 2.35 6.07
N VAL A 173 -20.29 2.48 6.52
CA VAL A 173 -19.75 3.76 6.98
C VAL A 173 -18.40 4.01 6.32
N GLY A 174 -18.18 5.24 5.83
CA GLY A 174 -16.93 5.58 5.15
C GLY A 174 -16.52 7.04 5.32
N SER A 175 -15.30 7.34 4.98
CA SER A 175 -14.87 8.73 4.80
C SER A 175 -15.44 9.30 3.49
N ASP A 176 -15.70 10.61 3.46
CA ASP A 176 -16.36 11.22 2.30
C ASP A 176 -15.37 11.63 1.20
N TYR A 177 -14.77 10.62 0.56
CA TYR A 177 -13.93 10.79 -0.63
C TYR A 177 -14.07 9.59 -1.58
N VAL A 178 -13.35 9.60 -2.69
CA VAL A 178 -13.60 8.69 -3.82
C VAL A 178 -13.50 7.21 -3.44
N PHE A 179 -12.52 6.78 -2.60
CA PHE A 179 -12.39 5.37 -2.23
C PHE A 179 -13.62 4.84 -1.48
N PRO A 180 -14.04 5.39 -0.32
CA PRO A 180 -15.19 4.85 0.41
C PRO A 180 -16.50 4.90 -0.38
N ARG A 181 -16.73 6.00 -1.12
CA ARG A 181 -17.94 6.13 -1.95
C ARG A 181 -18.00 5.04 -3.03
N THR A 182 -16.88 4.75 -3.66
CA THR A 182 -16.82 3.74 -4.72
C THR A 182 -16.78 2.32 -4.14
N ALA A 183 -16.00 2.10 -3.08
CA ALA A 183 -15.97 0.81 -2.38
C ALA A 183 -17.36 0.41 -1.88
N ASN A 184 -18.11 1.35 -1.30
CA ASN A 184 -19.46 1.09 -0.83
C ASN A 184 -20.44 0.79 -1.98
N GLU A 185 -20.29 1.38 -3.17
CA GLU A 185 -21.06 0.98 -4.35
C GLU A 185 -20.78 -0.47 -4.77
N ILE A 186 -19.49 -0.86 -4.82
CA ILE A 186 -19.09 -2.25 -5.10
C ILE A 186 -19.66 -3.21 -4.05
N ILE A 187 -19.59 -2.81 -2.78
CA ILE A 187 -20.16 -3.57 -1.64
C ILE A 187 -21.67 -3.73 -1.80
N LYS A 188 -22.41 -2.67 -2.14
CA LYS A 188 -23.88 -2.72 -2.35
C LYS A 188 -24.25 -3.67 -3.48
N ASP A 189 -23.55 -3.62 -4.60
CA ASP A 189 -23.75 -4.55 -5.72
C ASP A 189 -23.52 -6.00 -5.27
N GLN A 190 -22.44 -6.26 -4.51
CA GLN A 190 -22.09 -7.58 -4.02
C GLN A 190 -23.12 -8.10 -2.99
N ILE A 191 -23.51 -7.28 -2.00
CA ILE A 191 -24.52 -7.63 -1.01
C ILE A 191 -25.85 -8.00 -1.68
N LYS A 192 -26.28 -7.18 -2.64
CA LYS A 192 -27.51 -7.43 -3.40
C LYS A 192 -27.44 -8.75 -4.17
N SER A 193 -26.34 -9.02 -4.84
CA SER A 193 -26.15 -10.26 -5.64
C SER A 193 -26.17 -11.52 -4.78
N LEU A 194 -25.76 -11.40 -3.50
CA LEU A 194 -25.69 -12.51 -2.54
C LEU A 194 -26.92 -12.59 -1.60
N GLY A 195 -27.97 -11.79 -1.86
CA GLY A 195 -29.21 -11.83 -1.08
C GLY A 195 -29.09 -11.25 0.33
N GLY A 196 -28.15 -10.32 0.53
CA GLY A 196 -28.05 -9.51 1.74
C GLY A 196 -28.82 -8.18 1.62
N GLU A 197 -28.86 -7.42 2.70
CA GLU A 197 -29.59 -6.16 2.81
C GLU A 197 -28.66 -5.05 3.34
N VAL A 198 -28.65 -3.87 2.72
CA VAL A 198 -28.03 -2.66 3.25
C VAL A 198 -29.11 -1.86 3.99
N VAL A 199 -29.04 -1.84 5.32
CA VAL A 199 -30.02 -1.17 6.18
C VAL A 199 -29.70 0.30 6.45
N GLY A 200 -28.49 0.75 6.08
CA GLY A 200 -28.09 2.14 6.19
C GLY A 200 -26.69 2.38 5.62
N GLU A 201 -26.45 3.64 5.27
CA GLU A 201 -25.17 4.11 4.75
C GLU A 201 -24.94 5.54 5.21
N ASP A 202 -23.70 5.86 5.61
CA ASP A 202 -23.33 7.23 5.99
C ASP A 202 -21.85 7.50 5.75
N TYR A 203 -21.51 8.79 5.66
CA TYR A 203 -20.16 9.25 5.36
C TYR A 203 -19.73 10.39 6.29
N LEU A 204 -18.48 10.34 6.69
CA LEU A 204 -17.82 11.33 7.55
C LEU A 204 -16.75 12.08 6.74
N LEU A 205 -16.62 13.38 6.91
CA LEU A 205 -15.49 14.10 6.35
C LEU A 205 -14.18 13.50 6.88
N LEU A 206 -13.18 13.38 6.03
CA LEU A 206 -11.88 12.85 6.41
C LEU A 206 -11.28 13.71 7.53
N GLY A 207 -10.87 13.08 8.64
CA GLY A 207 -10.36 13.76 9.85
C GLY A 207 -11.47 14.25 10.81
N SER A 208 -12.75 14.02 10.50
CA SER A 208 -13.86 14.39 11.39
C SER A 208 -13.80 13.59 12.69
N LYS A 209 -14.11 14.27 13.80
CA LYS A 209 -14.30 13.65 15.12
C LYS A 209 -15.76 13.61 15.54
N ASP A 210 -16.64 14.28 14.77
CA ASP A 210 -18.09 14.23 14.99
C ASP A 210 -18.68 12.96 14.34
N VAL A 211 -18.76 11.90 15.12
CA VAL A 211 -19.23 10.58 14.70
C VAL A 211 -20.60 10.21 15.30
N ASP A 212 -21.11 10.99 16.23
CA ASP A 212 -22.35 10.73 16.96
C ASP A 212 -23.59 10.56 16.05
N PRO A 213 -23.76 11.36 14.98
CA PRO A 213 -24.88 11.18 14.06
C PRO A 213 -24.88 9.78 13.40
N VAL A 214 -23.71 9.28 13.02
CA VAL A 214 -23.55 7.94 12.41
C VAL A 214 -23.87 6.85 13.44
N ILE A 215 -23.36 6.97 14.66
CA ILE A 215 -23.63 6.00 15.74
C ILE A 215 -25.14 5.90 16.03
N LYS A 216 -25.86 7.03 16.06
CA LYS A 216 -27.33 7.05 16.24
C LYS A 216 -28.03 6.30 15.11
N LYS A 217 -27.61 6.49 13.85
CA LYS A 217 -28.19 5.77 12.70
C LYS A 217 -27.93 4.27 12.78
N ILE A 218 -26.69 3.86 13.13
CA ILE A 218 -26.36 2.44 13.34
C ILE A 218 -27.25 1.82 14.41
N SER A 219 -27.41 2.49 15.56
CA SER A 219 -28.26 2.02 16.64
C SER A 219 -29.74 1.86 16.22
N ALA A 220 -30.24 2.81 15.42
CA ALA A 220 -31.63 2.79 14.95
C ALA A 220 -31.92 1.68 13.92
N THR A 221 -30.95 1.39 13.03
CA THR A 221 -31.12 0.41 11.93
C THR A 221 -30.81 -1.03 12.33
N LYS A 222 -30.16 -1.24 13.48
CA LYS A 222 -29.82 -2.56 14.03
C LYS A 222 -29.22 -3.53 13.01
N PRO A 223 -28.09 -3.19 12.37
CA PRO A 223 -27.41 -4.09 11.44
C PRO A 223 -26.84 -5.30 12.17
N THR A 224 -26.58 -6.39 11.43
CA THR A 224 -25.82 -7.54 11.94
C THR A 224 -24.33 -7.37 11.76
N VAL A 225 -23.91 -6.51 10.83
CA VAL A 225 -22.50 -6.22 10.51
C VAL A 225 -22.35 -4.75 10.10
N ILE A 226 -21.28 -4.11 10.52
CA ILE A 226 -20.84 -2.82 10.01
C ILE A 226 -19.67 -3.03 9.05
N LEU A 227 -19.74 -2.41 7.87
CA LEU A 227 -18.63 -2.36 6.92
C LEU A 227 -17.98 -0.98 6.99
N ASN A 228 -16.71 -0.96 7.39
CA ASN A 228 -15.97 0.26 7.69
C ASN A 228 -14.94 0.56 6.59
N THR A 229 -15.18 1.63 5.83
CA THR A 229 -14.28 2.23 4.86
C THR A 229 -13.76 3.61 5.29
N ILE A 230 -13.82 3.91 6.60
CA ILE A 230 -13.24 5.13 7.19
C ILE A 230 -11.72 5.03 7.11
N ASN A 231 -11.05 6.14 6.82
CA ASN A 231 -9.59 6.29 6.80
C ASN A 231 -9.12 7.35 7.79
N GLY A 232 -7.85 7.25 8.19
CA GLY A 232 -7.20 8.19 9.08
C GLY A 232 -7.71 8.14 10.52
N ASP A 233 -7.43 9.20 11.27
CA ASP A 233 -7.69 9.30 12.71
C ASP A 233 -9.17 9.40 13.09
N THR A 234 -10.08 9.58 12.13
CA THR A 234 -11.53 9.46 12.34
C THR A 234 -11.92 8.08 12.88
N ASN A 235 -11.19 7.02 12.53
CA ASN A 235 -11.40 5.67 13.06
C ASN A 235 -11.30 5.62 14.59
N VAL A 236 -10.38 6.34 15.19
CA VAL A 236 -10.20 6.39 16.66
C VAL A 236 -11.49 6.92 17.34
N ALA A 237 -12.07 7.98 16.79
CA ALA A 237 -13.33 8.53 17.31
C ALA A 237 -14.51 7.58 17.08
N PHE A 238 -14.60 6.95 15.90
CA PHE A 238 -15.67 6.04 15.53
C PHE A 238 -15.76 4.82 16.45
N PHE A 239 -14.65 4.09 16.64
CA PHE A 239 -14.66 2.88 17.47
C PHE A 239 -14.88 3.20 18.94
N ARG A 240 -14.32 4.29 19.47
CA ARG A 240 -14.60 4.76 20.83
C ARG A 240 -16.10 5.06 21.02
N ALA A 241 -16.74 5.76 20.08
CA ALA A 241 -18.16 6.08 20.16
C ALA A 241 -19.05 4.85 19.99
N LEU A 242 -18.68 3.91 19.11
CA LEU A 242 -19.39 2.64 18.95
C LEU A 242 -19.39 1.84 20.25
N LYS A 243 -18.25 1.76 20.94
CA LYS A 243 -18.12 1.13 22.25
C LYS A 243 -18.92 1.84 23.33
N ALA A 244 -18.83 3.17 23.40
CA ALA A 244 -19.57 3.98 24.37
C ALA A 244 -21.09 3.82 24.22
N ALA A 245 -21.57 3.61 22.98
CA ALA A 245 -22.96 3.32 22.69
C ALA A 245 -23.39 1.88 23.02
N ASN A 246 -22.46 1.04 23.51
CA ASN A 246 -22.66 -0.37 23.85
C ASN A 246 -23.24 -1.19 22.69
N LEU A 247 -22.81 -0.92 21.47
CA LEU A 247 -23.25 -1.60 20.25
C LEU A 247 -22.29 -2.77 19.98
N ALA A 248 -22.66 -3.97 20.41
CA ALA A 248 -21.88 -5.21 20.21
C ALA A 248 -22.07 -5.77 18.79
N ILE A 249 -21.84 -4.94 17.76
CA ILE A 249 -21.99 -5.29 16.35
C ILE A 249 -20.60 -5.53 15.75
N PRO A 250 -20.32 -6.68 15.12
CA PRO A 250 -19.04 -6.91 14.46
C PRO A 250 -18.82 -5.91 13.32
N VAL A 251 -17.60 -5.41 13.25
CA VAL A 251 -17.13 -4.50 12.19
C VAL A 251 -16.13 -5.23 11.32
N MET A 252 -16.25 -5.11 9.99
CA MET A 252 -15.22 -5.46 9.02
C MET A 252 -14.62 -4.18 8.49
N SER A 253 -13.31 -3.99 8.71
CA SER A 253 -12.56 -2.82 8.28
C SER A 253 -11.73 -3.11 7.03
N PHE A 254 -11.61 -2.09 6.17
CA PHE A 254 -10.80 -2.13 4.95
C PHE A 254 -9.61 -1.16 4.99
N SER A 255 -9.40 -0.50 6.14
CA SER A 255 -8.31 0.46 6.34
C SER A 255 -7.81 0.48 7.80
N ILE A 256 -8.03 -0.61 8.54
CA ILE A 256 -7.48 -0.82 9.89
C ILE A 256 -6.61 -2.06 9.85
N ALA A 257 -5.34 -1.89 10.19
CA ALA A 257 -4.35 -2.94 10.31
C ALA A 257 -3.60 -2.80 11.66
N GLU A 258 -2.51 -3.52 11.85
CA GLU A 258 -1.78 -3.55 13.12
C GLU A 258 -1.26 -2.17 13.56
N ASP A 259 -0.87 -1.30 12.61
CA ASP A 259 -0.31 0.02 13.00
C ASP A 259 -1.40 0.98 13.47
N GLU A 260 -2.58 1.01 12.82
CA GLU A 260 -3.71 1.81 13.29
C GLU A 260 -4.19 1.37 14.68
N LEU A 261 -4.18 0.05 14.97
CA LEU A 261 -4.58 -0.50 16.28
C LEU A 261 -3.73 0.07 17.44
N ARG A 262 -2.47 0.43 17.19
CA ARG A 262 -1.58 1.03 18.22
C ARG A 262 -2.07 2.41 18.69
N SER A 263 -2.90 3.06 17.92
CA SER A 263 -3.48 4.38 18.24
C SER A 263 -4.89 4.27 18.85
N MET A 264 -5.39 3.05 19.06
CA MET A 264 -6.73 2.75 19.57
C MET A 264 -6.67 2.01 20.91
N ASP A 265 -7.74 2.06 21.69
CA ASP A 265 -7.88 1.14 22.82
C ASP A 265 -8.23 -0.25 22.27
N ILE A 266 -7.34 -1.20 22.44
CA ILE A 266 -7.50 -2.55 21.91
C ILE A 266 -8.77 -3.24 22.40
N LYS A 267 -9.27 -2.89 23.59
CA LYS A 267 -10.52 -3.40 24.14
C LYS A 267 -11.75 -2.97 23.31
N ASP A 268 -11.65 -1.86 22.58
CA ASP A 268 -12.68 -1.39 21.68
C ASP A 268 -12.64 -2.12 20.33
N MET A 269 -11.50 -2.75 20.03
CA MET A 269 -11.19 -3.36 18.73
C MET A 269 -11.28 -4.89 18.72
N THR A 270 -11.04 -5.54 19.88
CA THR A 270 -10.97 -7.00 19.98
C THR A 270 -12.27 -7.65 19.48
N GLY A 271 -12.11 -8.63 18.59
CA GLY A 271 -13.21 -9.40 18.02
C GLY A 271 -13.79 -8.84 16.73
N HIS A 272 -13.44 -7.62 16.33
CA HIS A 272 -13.73 -7.09 15.00
C HIS A 272 -12.82 -7.71 13.94
N TYR A 273 -13.09 -7.45 12.69
CA TYR A 273 -12.41 -8.06 11.54
C TYR A 273 -11.76 -7.01 10.65
N ALA A 274 -10.72 -7.43 9.93
CA ALA A 274 -10.18 -6.67 8.82
C ALA A 274 -9.88 -7.59 7.62
N ALA A 275 -9.96 -7.06 6.43
CA ALA A 275 -9.61 -7.76 5.20
C ALA A 275 -8.36 -7.14 4.59
N TRP A 276 -7.30 -7.94 4.42
CA TRP A 276 -6.00 -7.55 3.89
C TRP A 276 -5.35 -8.66 3.08
N ASN A 277 -4.16 -8.41 2.56
CA ASN A 277 -3.34 -9.44 1.91
C ASN A 277 -2.26 -9.96 2.86
N TYR A 278 -1.77 -9.12 3.76
CA TYR A 278 -0.76 -9.42 4.76
C TYR A 278 -1.28 -9.16 6.18
N PHE A 279 -0.81 -9.95 7.12
CA PHE A 279 -0.88 -9.72 8.57
C PHE A 279 0.46 -10.06 9.20
N GLN A 280 0.91 -9.30 10.21
CA GLN A 280 2.16 -9.58 10.94
C GLN A 280 2.20 -11.00 11.52
N SER A 281 1.07 -11.58 11.85
CA SER A 281 0.93 -12.91 12.44
C SER A 281 1.16 -14.07 11.48
N LEU A 282 1.41 -13.83 10.18
CA LEU A 282 1.67 -14.88 9.20
C LEU A 282 2.88 -15.74 9.58
N PRO A 283 2.78 -17.08 9.49
CA PRO A 283 3.78 -17.98 10.08
C PRO A 283 5.03 -18.23 9.23
N SER A 284 5.13 -17.65 8.01
CA SER A 284 6.26 -17.91 7.12
C SER A 284 7.59 -17.38 7.67
N GLU A 285 8.69 -18.08 7.37
CA GLU A 285 10.05 -17.64 7.77
C GLU A 285 10.44 -16.30 7.12
N VAL A 286 9.96 -16.04 5.90
CA VAL A 286 10.18 -14.75 5.22
C VAL A 286 9.54 -13.63 6.03
N ASN A 287 8.29 -13.82 6.46
CA ASN A 287 7.59 -12.85 7.31
C ASN A 287 8.27 -12.66 8.66
N LYS A 288 8.59 -13.74 9.36
CA LYS A 288 9.30 -13.67 10.66
C LYS A 288 10.59 -12.85 10.54
N GLY A 289 11.38 -13.10 9.49
CA GLY A 289 12.60 -12.35 9.21
C GLY A 289 12.34 -10.86 8.93
N PHE A 290 11.31 -10.53 8.15
CA PHE A 290 10.88 -9.16 7.88
C PHE A 290 10.49 -8.43 9.18
N VAL A 291 9.60 -9.00 9.97
CA VAL A 291 9.15 -8.45 11.26
C VAL A 291 10.32 -8.23 12.22
N GLN A 292 11.22 -9.23 12.32
CA GLN A 292 12.40 -9.15 13.19
C GLN A 292 13.31 -7.98 12.79
N ARG A 293 13.62 -7.83 11.49
CA ARG A 293 14.46 -6.73 10.98
C ARG A 293 13.80 -5.38 11.20
N PHE A 294 12.49 -5.28 10.94
CA PHE A 294 11.75 -4.04 11.16
C PHE A 294 11.79 -3.61 12.64
N LYS A 295 11.48 -4.54 13.55
CA LYS A 295 11.52 -4.28 14.99
C LYS A 295 12.93 -3.99 15.51
N ALA A 296 13.95 -4.63 14.97
CA ALA A 296 15.34 -4.35 15.33
C ALA A 296 15.76 -2.93 14.95
N LYS A 297 15.25 -2.41 13.81
CA LYS A 297 15.58 -1.09 13.32
C LYS A 297 14.76 0.04 13.98
N TYR A 298 13.46 -0.17 14.15
CA TYR A 298 12.51 0.88 14.55
C TYR A 298 11.97 0.74 15.98
N GLY A 299 12.27 -0.36 16.67
CA GLY A 299 11.90 -0.62 18.04
C GLY A 299 10.96 -1.82 18.22
N GLN A 300 11.11 -2.53 19.34
CA GLN A 300 10.41 -3.80 19.61
C GLN A 300 8.88 -3.64 19.71
N ASN A 301 8.40 -2.44 20.08
CA ASN A 301 6.97 -2.12 20.19
C ASN A 301 6.34 -1.70 18.83
N ARG A 302 7.13 -1.67 17.74
CA ARG A 302 6.61 -1.41 16.40
C ARG A 302 6.01 -2.68 15.81
N VAL A 303 5.08 -2.49 14.90
CA VAL A 303 4.41 -3.56 14.17
C VAL A 303 4.63 -3.39 12.68
N THR A 304 4.35 -4.43 11.92
CA THR A 304 4.24 -4.40 10.46
C THR A 304 2.80 -4.69 10.06
N ASP A 305 2.37 -4.16 8.94
CA ASP A 305 1.04 -4.35 8.38
C ASP A 305 1.05 -4.40 6.85
N ASP A 306 -0.11 -4.57 6.23
CA ASP A 306 -0.23 -4.76 4.78
C ASP A 306 0.34 -3.60 3.95
N PRO A 307 -0.03 -2.31 4.17
CA PRO A 307 0.55 -1.21 3.40
C PRO A 307 2.07 -1.03 3.60
N MET A 308 2.57 -1.34 4.79
CA MET A 308 4.01 -1.33 5.07
C MET A 308 4.74 -2.41 4.29
N GLU A 309 4.19 -3.62 4.29
CA GLU A 309 4.74 -4.75 3.53
C GLU A 309 4.71 -4.46 2.03
N ALA A 310 3.59 -3.96 1.51
CA ALA A 310 3.46 -3.58 0.11
C ALA A 310 4.43 -2.46 -0.31
N GLY A 311 4.69 -1.48 0.57
CA GLY A 311 5.71 -0.44 0.35
C GLY A 311 7.13 -1.02 0.30
N TYR A 312 7.44 -1.94 1.21
CA TYR A 312 8.70 -2.67 1.21
C TYR A 312 8.89 -3.49 -0.08
N ASP A 313 7.88 -4.22 -0.50
CA ASP A 313 7.88 -5.02 -1.73
C ASP A 313 8.04 -4.16 -2.99
N ALA A 314 7.38 -2.99 -3.01
CA ALA A 314 7.46 -2.02 -4.10
C ALA A 314 8.92 -1.63 -4.42
N VAL A 315 9.72 -1.37 -3.38
CA VAL A 315 11.13 -1.01 -3.52
C VAL A 315 11.96 -2.18 -4.08
N TYR A 316 11.70 -3.41 -3.61
CA TYR A 316 12.39 -4.60 -4.12
C TYR A 316 12.02 -4.91 -5.57
N LEU A 317 10.75 -4.85 -5.92
CA LEU A 317 10.26 -5.06 -7.29
C LEU A 317 10.85 -4.01 -8.26
N TRP A 318 10.87 -2.73 -7.86
CA TRP A 318 11.52 -1.68 -8.62
C TRP A 318 13.03 -1.94 -8.79
N ALA A 319 13.73 -2.31 -7.73
CA ALA A 319 15.16 -2.57 -7.77
C ALA A 319 15.51 -3.77 -8.68
N GLN A 320 14.67 -4.81 -8.70
CA GLN A 320 14.80 -5.93 -9.63
C GLN A 320 14.60 -5.47 -11.08
N ALA A 321 13.54 -4.68 -11.33
CA ALA A 321 13.27 -4.14 -12.66
C ALA A 321 14.41 -3.25 -13.19
N VAL A 322 15.04 -2.43 -12.33
CA VAL A 322 16.23 -1.64 -12.69
C VAL A 322 17.40 -2.54 -13.05
N LYS A 323 17.64 -3.63 -12.32
CA LYS A 323 18.70 -4.60 -12.62
C LYS A 323 18.46 -5.29 -13.95
N ASP A 324 17.24 -5.76 -14.21
CA ASP A 324 16.89 -6.46 -15.45
C ASP A 324 16.93 -5.52 -16.66
N ALA A 325 16.49 -4.27 -16.49
CA ALA A 325 16.60 -3.24 -17.51
C ALA A 325 18.05 -2.77 -17.74
N ASN A 326 18.97 -3.09 -16.82
CA ASN A 326 20.34 -2.60 -16.75
C ASN A 326 20.44 -1.05 -16.81
N THR A 327 19.44 -0.36 -16.29
CA THR A 327 19.34 1.11 -16.27
C THR A 327 18.23 1.55 -15.32
N ASP A 328 18.34 2.77 -14.77
CA ASP A 328 17.30 3.44 -13.99
C ASP A 328 16.39 4.35 -14.84
N SER A 329 16.46 4.24 -16.17
CA SER A 329 15.56 4.94 -17.09
C SER A 329 14.11 4.50 -16.89
N VAL A 330 13.24 5.44 -16.57
CA VAL A 330 11.83 5.19 -16.25
C VAL A 330 11.12 4.36 -17.31
N SER A 331 11.34 4.65 -18.60
CA SER A 331 10.70 3.93 -19.70
C SER A 331 11.14 2.46 -19.80
N LYS A 332 12.41 2.18 -19.53
CA LYS A 332 12.96 0.81 -19.54
C LYS A 332 12.53 0.03 -18.30
N VAL A 333 12.53 0.67 -17.13
CA VAL A 333 12.03 0.08 -15.88
C VAL A 333 10.54 -0.25 -16.00
N ARG A 334 9.72 0.59 -16.66
CA ARG A 334 8.30 0.33 -16.90
C ARG A 334 8.06 -0.94 -17.75
N GLU A 335 8.93 -1.26 -18.68
CA GLU A 335 8.81 -2.51 -19.41
C GLU A 335 9.28 -3.71 -18.57
N ALA A 336 10.38 -3.56 -17.84
CA ALA A 336 10.95 -4.63 -17.03
C ALA A 336 10.07 -4.99 -15.82
N ILE A 337 9.33 -4.03 -15.24
CA ILE A 337 8.47 -4.27 -14.07
C ILE A 337 7.36 -5.27 -14.36
N LYS A 338 6.89 -5.37 -15.59
CA LYS A 338 5.83 -6.29 -16.03
C LYS A 338 6.15 -7.77 -15.81
N GLN A 339 7.41 -8.11 -15.64
CA GLN A 339 7.89 -9.48 -15.47
C GLN A 339 8.42 -9.76 -14.07
N GLN A 340 8.25 -8.81 -13.14
CA GLN A 340 8.78 -8.96 -11.81
C GLN A 340 7.87 -9.80 -10.91
N SER A 341 8.52 -10.60 -10.09
CA SER A 341 7.93 -11.29 -8.95
C SER A 341 8.86 -11.20 -7.75
N TYR A 342 8.30 -11.27 -6.56
CA TYR A 342 9.06 -11.19 -5.32
C TYR A 342 8.54 -12.21 -4.31
N ASN A 343 9.46 -12.87 -3.59
CA ASN A 343 9.09 -13.75 -2.47
C ASN A 343 8.90 -12.87 -1.23
N ALA A 344 7.71 -12.32 -1.11
CA ALA A 344 7.30 -11.34 -0.13
C ALA A 344 6.94 -11.97 1.24
N PRO A 345 6.86 -11.17 2.32
CA PRO A 345 6.36 -11.63 3.62
C PRO A 345 4.95 -12.24 3.57
N GLU A 346 4.06 -11.71 2.71
CA GLU A 346 2.71 -12.27 2.50
C GLU A 346 2.70 -13.58 1.70
N GLY A 347 3.77 -13.90 1.02
CA GLY A 347 3.91 -14.96 0.03
C GLY A 347 4.41 -14.40 -1.30
N THR A 348 4.51 -15.24 -2.33
CA THR A 348 4.98 -14.76 -3.63
C THR A 348 3.96 -13.79 -4.25
N VAL A 349 4.44 -12.59 -4.57
CA VAL A 349 3.71 -11.57 -5.33
C VAL A 349 4.29 -11.44 -6.73
N SER A 350 3.48 -11.11 -7.73
CA SER A 350 3.93 -10.90 -9.11
C SER A 350 3.11 -9.81 -9.78
N ILE A 351 3.76 -9.04 -10.64
CA ILE A 351 3.10 -7.96 -11.39
C ILE A 351 2.31 -8.58 -12.55
N ASP A 352 1.04 -8.21 -12.67
CA ASP A 352 0.22 -8.54 -13.84
C ASP A 352 0.65 -7.63 -15.02
N PRO A 353 1.13 -8.21 -16.14
CA PRO A 353 1.70 -7.44 -17.25
C PRO A 353 0.66 -6.58 -17.99
N ASP A 354 -0.61 -6.93 -17.90
CA ASP A 354 -1.68 -6.29 -18.66
C ASP A 354 -2.19 -5.02 -17.96
N ASN A 355 -2.10 -4.96 -16.62
CA ASN A 355 -2.69 -3.88 -15.85
C ASN A 355 -1.79 -3.26 -14.77
N LEU A 356 -0.55 -3.77 -14.60
CA LEU A 356 0.44 -3.34 -13.60
C LEU A 356 -0.03 -3.44 -12.14
N HIS A 357 -1.00 -4.30 -11.87
CA HIS A 357 -1.40 -4.65 -10.52
C HIS A 357 -0.66 -5.91 -10.05
N THR A 358 -0.70 -6.16 -8.76
CA THR A 358 0.00 -7.28 -8.14
C THR A 358 -0.97 -8.44 -7.88
N TRP A 359 -0.60 -9.67 -8.26
CA TRP A 359 -1.25 -10.91 -7.82
C TRP A 359 -0.97 -11.09 -6.34
N LYS A 360 -2.01 -11.25 -5.52
CA LYS A 360 -1.90 -11.28 -4.06
C LYS A 360 -2.80 -12.33 -3.44
N TYR A 361 -2.42 -12.82 -2.26
CA TYR A 361 -3.33 -13.60 -1.42
C TYR A 361 -4.39 -12.67 -0.80
N VAL A 362 -5.56 -13.21 -0.52
CA VAL A 362 -6.62 -12.49 0.21
C VAL A 362 -6.80 -13.14 1.57
N ARG A 363 -6.86 -12.34 2.62
CA ARG A 363 -7.00 -12.83 3.99
C ARG A 363 -8.03 -12.01 4.78
N ILE A 364 -8.68 -12.69 5.71
CA ILE A 364 -9.56 -12.06 6.70
C ILE A 364 -8.95 -12.37 8.06
N GLY A 365 -8.68 -11.33 8.83
CA GLY A 365 -8.17 -11.41 10.18
C GLY A 365 -9.21 -10.98 11.20
N LYS A 366 -9.24 -11.65 12.34
CA LYS A 366 -9.98 -11.25 13.53
C LYS A 366 -9.02 -10.63 14.54
N ILE A 367 -9.34 -9.45 15.03
CA ILE A 367 -8.50 -8.69 15.96
C ILE A 367 -8.46 -9.39 17.33
N ARG A 368 -7.25 -9.62 17.83
CA ARG A 368 -6.96 -10.20 19.14
C ARG A 368 -6.76 -9.11 20.21
N ASP A 369 -6.72 -9.51 21.45
CA ASP A 369 -6.49 -8.64 22.61
C ASP A 369 -5.05 -8.09 22.72
N ASP A 370 -4.11 -8.67 21.97
CA ASP A 370 -2.72 -8.18 21.85
C ASP A 370 -2.49 -7.23 20.67
N GLY A 371 -3.55 -6.84 19.95
CA GLY A 371 -3.47 -5.98 18.75
C GLY A 371 -2.94 -6.66 17.50
N GLN A 372 -2.88 -8.00 17.50
CA GLN A 372 -2.55 -8.81 16.33
C GLN A 372 -3.82 -9.42 15.75
N PHE A 373 -3.68 -10.16 14.65
CA PHE A 373 -4.81 -10.80 13.99
C PHE A 373 -4.68 -12.32 13.98
N ASP A 374 -5.79 -13.00 14.23
CA ASP A 374 -5.96 -14.41 13.86
C ASP A 374 -6.51 -14.46 12.44
N VAL A 375 -5.77 -15.07 11.52
CA VAL A 375 -6.24 -15.27 10.14
C VAL A 375 -7.33 -16.33 10.17
N VAL A 376 -8.58 -15.90 10.00
CA VAL A 376 -9.77 -16.78 10.05
C VAL A 376 -10.17 -17.29 8.68
N TRP A 377 -9.68 -16.68 7.61
CA TRP A 377 -9.83 -17.13 6.24
C TRP A 377 -8.68 -16.62 5.36
N SER A 378 -8.29 -17.42 4.39
CA SER A 378 -7.29 -17.08 3.37
C SER A 378 -7.68 -17.72 2.04
N SER A 379 -7.38 -17.06 0.93
CA SER A 379 -7.41 -17.70 -0.38
C SER A 379 -6.32 -18.78 -0.46
N ASP A 380 -6.61 -19.88 -1.20
CA ASP A 380 -5.66 -20.99 -1.36
C ASP A 380 -4.43 -20.64 -2.22
N LYS A 381 -4.58 -19.61 -3.06
CA LYS A 381 -3.56 -19.13 -4.00
C LYS A 381 -3.67 -17.63 -4.22
N PRO A 382 -2.62 -16.99 -4.77
CA PRO A 382 -2.71 -15.60 -5.21
C PRO A 382 -3.86 -15.41 -6.21
N ILE A 383 -4.59 -14.32 -6.03
CA ILE A 383 -5.73 -13.94 -6.88
C ILE A 383 -5.25 -12.96 -7.94
N GLN A 384 -5.64 -13.19 -9.19
CA GLN A 384 -5.41 -12.24 -10.28
C GLN A 384 -6.14 -10.92 -10.00
N PRO A 385 -5.48 -9.77 -10.14
CA PRO A 385 -6.13 -8.49 -9.95
C PRO A 385 -7.15 -8.20 -11.07
N VAL A 386 -8.36 -7.81 -10.66
CA VAL A 386 -9.43 -7.35 -11.55
C VAL A 386 -9.85 -5.95 -11.11
N PRO A 387 -9.25 -4.87 -11.68
CA PRO A 387 -9.50 -3.51 -11.21
C PRO A 387 -10.91 -3.01 -11.51
N TYR A 388 -11.61 -3.57 -12.50
CA TYR A 388 -13.01 -3.22 -12.80
C TYR A 388 -13.93 -4.40 -12.41
N PRO A 389 -14.69 -4.30 -11.30
CA PRO A 389 -15.65 -5.34 -10.91
C PRO A 389 -16.73 -5.55 -11.97
N ALA A 390 -17.03 -6.82 -12.26
CA ALA A 390 -17.96 -7.21 -13.33
C ALA A 390 -19.46 -6.96 -13.01
N SER A 391 -19.76 -6.38 -11.83
CA SER A 391 -21.15 -6.03 -11.45
C SER A 391 -21.75 -4.92 -12.32
N ARG A 392 -20.89 -4.09 -12.90
CA ARG A 392 -21.28 -3.02 -13.85
C ARG A 392 -20.26 -2.96 -15.00
N SER A 393 -20.68 -2.38 -16.13
CA SER A 393 -19.77 -2.10 -17.24
C SER A 393 -18.72 -1.04 -16.87
N LYS A 394 -17.63 -0.99 -17.60
CA LYS A 394 -16.60 0.04 -17.42
C LYS A 394 -17.14 1.45 -17.61
N GLU A 395 -18.07 1.63 -18.54
CA GLU A 395 -18.74 2.89 -18.84
C GLU A 395 -19.63 3.34 -17.67
N GLU A 396 -20.37 2.42 -17.04
CA GLU A 396 -21.18 2.71 -15.86
C GLU A 396 -20.31 3.11 -14.67
N TRP A 397 -19.19 2.39 -14.44
CA TRP A 397 -18.23 2.75 -13.41
C TRP A 397 -17.58 4.12 -13.64
N ASN A 398 -17.17 4.41 -14.87
CA ASN A 398 -16.60 5.72 -15.22
C ASN A 398 -17.63 6.84 -15.04
N SER A 399 -18.88 6.62 -15.44
CA SER A 399 -19.98 7.57 -15.22
C SER A 399 -20.22 7.86 -13.74
N PHE A 400 -20.12 6.82 -12.88
CA PHE A 400 -20.20 7.01 -11.45
C PHE A 400 -19.07 7.89 -10.90
N LEU A 401 -17.82 7.61 -11.28
CA LEU A 401 -16.67 8.42 -10.88
C LEU A 401 -16.75 9.87 -11.37
N ASP A 402 -17.21 10.09 -12.60
CA ASP A 402 -17.41 11.42 -13.15
C ASP A 402 -18.47 12.22 -12.38
N LYS A 403 -19.55 11.56 -11.94
CA LYS A 403 -20.57 12.20 -11.09
C LYS A 403 -20.01 12.63 -9.75
N LEU A 404 -19.21 11.76 -9.08
CA LEU A 404 -18.55 12.11 -7.83
C LEU A 404 -17.60 13.32 -8.02
N HIS A 405 -16.71 13.25 -9.01
CA HIS A 405 -15.74 14.30 -9.29
C HIS A 405 -16.41 15.65 -9.60
N LYS A 406 -17.45 15.64 -10.44
CA LYS A 406 -18.25 16.83 -10.74
C LYS A 406 -18.99 17.35 -9.51
N GLY A 407 -19.56 16.45 -8.72
CA GLY A 407 -20.29 16.79 -7.48
C GLY A 407 -19.39 17.44 -6.42
N TRP A 408 -18.08 17.20 -6.48
CA TRP A 408 -17.06 17.78 -5.60
C TRP A 408 -16.23 18.88 -6.29
N ASN A 409 -16.80 19.56 -7.28
CA ASN A 409 -16.16 20.69 -7.97
C ASN A 409 -14.78 20.34 -8.56
N GLY A 410 -14.63 19.15 -9.15
CA GLY A 410 -13.37 18.68 -9.72
C GLY A 410 -12.36 18.14 -8.68
N ASN A 411 -12.80 17.83 -7.47
CA ASN A 411 -11.99 17.18 -6.45
C ASN A 411 -12.30 15.68 -6.34
N TRP A 412 -11.38 14.93 -5.70
CA TRP A 412 -11.55 13.51 -5.42
C TRP A 412 -11.96 13.23 -3.96
N ALA A 413 -12.24 14.28 -3.20
CA ALA A 413 -12.80 14.24 -1.87
C ALA A 413 -13.83 15.37 -1.70
N ASN A 414 -14.81 15.17 -0.83
CA ASN A 414 -15.77 16.21 -0.47
C ASN A 414 -15.00 17.37 0.21
N PRO A 415 -15.05 18.59 -0.34
CA PRO A 415 -14.31 19.72 0.22
C PRO A 415 -14.86 20.21 1.57
N GLY A 416 -16.01 19.68 2.02
CA GLY A 416 -16.76 20.22 3.14
C GLY A 416 -17.56 21.47 2.74
N LYS A 417 -18.26 22.03 3.72
CA LYS A 417 -18.95 23.33 3.55
C LYS A 417 -18.06 24.47 4.05
#